data_8fcd9e97a5704c0032ab9b816e661e06
#
_entry.id   8fcd9e97a5704c0032ab9b816e661e06
#
_cell.length_a   1.000
_cell.length_b   1.000
_cell.length_c   1.000
_cell.angle_alpha   90.00
_cell.angle_beta   90.00
_cell.angle_gamma   90.00
#
_symmetry.space_group_name_H-M   'P 1'
#
loop_
_entity.id
_entity.type
_entity.pdbx_description
1 polymer ?
#
loop_
_entity_poly.entity_id
_entity_poly.type
_entity_poly.pdbx_seq_one_letter_code
_entity_poly.pdbx_strand_id
1 'polypeptide(L)'
;ARSGHGFAFPFLFFAEESKAAEKMALRSPDKIEPLWGLDQEFVGSGASLLPILQREAKTDAQKAAVESFGAAQSKDPMMVGAIDGPAIDSLASAFAGNAIVGEIMTALRMTSAIYAPYTRGTGRFYEANLKRENYMKSNFVAAYNRAKSKLGRDPRVLVKLGGNHAMRGINDTNLPAFGNFAAEWGHGQNIRVVNIMVDCFGGQARSPQSNKAEPCESMAAKAPALMAIEKKGPVTFVDFRPMRSKLGKLKNIDARSRELILAFDFYLAIADVRPATMIQSK
;
A
#
# COMPACT_ATOMS: atom_id res chain seq x y z
N ALA A 1 -2.10 -14.39 5.62
CA ALA A 1 -3.08 -14.26 4.52
C ALA A 1 -4.18 -15.34 4.54
N ARG A 2 -4.00 -16.42 5.32
CA ARG A 2 -5.01 -17.51 5.42
C ARG A 2 -5.87 -17.41 6.69
N SER A 3 -5.86 -16.29 7.39
CA SER A 3 -6.53 -16.13 8.68
C SER A 3 -8.05 -15.89 8.61
N GLY A 4 -8.66 -15.97 7.43
CA GLY A 4 -10.10 -15.82 7.27
C GLY A 4 -10.66 -14.39 7.35
N HIS A 5 -9.83 -13.41 7.64
CA HIS A 5 -10.22 -12.01 7.69
C HIS A 5 -9.86 -11.32 6.36
N GLY A 6 -10.86 -11.08 5.52
CA GLY A 6 -10.68 -10.56 4.15
C GLY A 6 -9.95 -9.23 4.02
N PHE A 7 -9.74 -8.50 5.11
CA PHE A 7 -9.00 -7.23 5.15
C PHE A 7 -7.68 -7.29 5.94
N ALA A 8 -7.25 -8.51 6.38
CA ALA A 8 -6.04 -8.65 7.19
C ALA A 8 -4.78 -8.12 6.50
N PHE A 9 -4.71 -8.24 5.18
CA PHE A 9 -3.60 -7.75 4.37
C PHE A 9 -4.16 -7.06 3.13
N PRO A 10 -4.48 -5.77 3.21
CA PRO A 10 -4.87 -4.99 2.03
C PRO A 10 -3.85 -5.19 0.92
N PHE A 11 -4.33 -5.35 -0.32
CA PHE A 11 -3.54 -5.68 -1.51
C PHE A 11 -2.97 -7.11 -1.60
N LEU A 12 -3.26 -8.02 -0.66
CA LEU A 12 -2.94 -9.45 -0.73
C LEU A 12 -4.15 -10.36 -0.42
N PHE A 13 -5.36 -9.82 -0.43
CA PHE A 13 -6.59 -10.58 -0.17
C PHE A 13 -7.16 -11.29 -1.40
N PHE A 14 -6.58 -11.04 -2.58
CA PHE A 14 -6.92 -11.77 -3.79
C PHE A 14 -6.03 -13.00 -3.96
N ALA A 15 -6.63 -14.11 -4.42
CA ALA A 15 -5.93 -15.38 -4.58
C ALA A 15 -4.77 -15.27 -5.57
N GLU A 16 -4.93 -14.50 -6.65
CA GLU A 16 -3.92 -14.29 -7.68
C GLU A 16 -2.72 -13.52 -7.12
N GLU A 17 -2.96 -12.50 -6.32
CA GLU A 17 -1.91 -11.71 -5.66
C GLU A 17 -1.16 -12.53 -4.61
N SER A 18 -1.91 -13.28 -3.79
CA SER A 18 -1.31 -14.18 -2.79
C SER A 18 -0.43 -15.25 -3.44
N LYS A 19 -0.88 -15.85 -4.55
CA LYS A 19 -0.07 -16.81 -5.32
C LYS A 19 1.18 -16.17 -5.93
N ALA A 20 1.07 -14.92 -6.41
CA ALA A 20 2.22 -14.19 -6.94
C ALA A 20 3.25 -13.91 -5.83
N ALA A 21 2.79 -13.44 -4.67
CA ALA A 21 3.62 -13.21 -3.50
C ALA A 21 4.31 -14.51 -3.01
N GLU A 22 3.57 -15.63 -2.95
CA GLU A 22 4.12 -16.94 -2.61
C GLU A 22 5.24 -17.38 -3.58
N LYS A 23 5.00 -17.25 -4.88
CA LYS A 23 6.02 -17.56 -5.90
C LYS A 23 7.27 -16.68 -5.76
N MET A 24 7.10 -15.42 -5.42
CA MET A 24 8.23 -14.51 -5.18
C MET A 24 8.98 -14.92 -3.91
N ALA A 25 8.26 -15.27 -2.84
CA ALA A 25 8.84 -15.73 -1.59
C ALA A 25 9.69 -17.01 -1.78
N LEU A 26 9.17 -17.98 -2.53
CA LEU A 26 9.90 -19.22 -2.85
C LEU A 26 11.19 -19.00 -3.69
N ARG A 27 11.28 -17.88 -4.39
CA ARG A 27 12.47 -17.50 -5.18
C ARG A 27 13.41 -16.55 -4.44
N SER A 28 12.99 -16.08 -3.27
CA SER A 28 13.82 -15.19 -2.46
C SER A 28 14.96 -15.98 -1.83
N PRO A 29 16.18 -15.42 -1.75
CA PRO A 29 17.25 -16.03 -0.97
C PRO A 29 16.83 -16.20 0.49
N ASP A 30 17.15 -17.34 1.11
CA ASP A 30 16.79 -17.68 2.50
C ASP A 30 17.27 -16.65 3.55
N LYS A 31 18.20 -15.80 3.16
CA LYS A 31 18.79 -14.79 4.04
C LYS A 31 17.96 -13.53 4.22
N ILE A 32 16.94 -13.29 3.39
CA ILE A 32 16.16 -12.06 3.43
C ILE A 32 14.67 -12.33 3.58
N GLU A 33 13.97 -11.36 4.16
CA GLU A 33 12.51 -11.34 4.20
C GLU A 33 11.98 -11.10 2.78
N PRO A 34 11.16 -12.02 2.23
CA PRO A 34 10.70 -11.90 0.84
C PRO A 34 9.61 -10.85 0.64
N LEU A 35 8.90 -10.47 1.69
CA LEU A 35 7.82 -9.49 1.67
C LEU A 35 8.08 -8.40 2.71
N TRP A 36 7.93 -7.15 2.28
CA TRP A 36 8.10 -5.97 3.13
C TRP A 36 6.79 -5.21 3.25
N GLY A 37 6.30 -5.02 4.47
CA GLY A 37 5.23 -4.08 4.75
C GLY A 37 5.80 -2.66 4.76
N LEU A 38 5.24 -1.77 3.94
CA LEU A 38 5.70 -0.39 3.87
C LEU A 38 4.78 0.57 4.60
N ASP A 39 3.47 0.37 4.48
CA ASP A 39 2.45 1.25 5.04
C ASP A 39 2.16 0.92 6.51
N GLN A 40 1.42 1.78 7.19
CA GLN A 40 0.95 1.52 8.55
C GLN A 40 -0.01 0.33 8.57
N GLU A 41 -0.31 -0.17 9.78
CA GLU A 41 -1.35 -1.18 9.95
C GLU A 41 -2.67 -0.66 9.40
N PHE A 42 -3.37 -1.47 8.60
CA PHE A 42 -4.63 -1.04 7.99
C PHE A 42 -5.69 -0.76 9.06
N VAL A 43 -6.43 0.31 8.89
CA VAL A 43 -7.42 0.78 9.85
C VAL A 43 -8.47 -0.28 10.24
N GLY A 44 -8.74 -1.27 9.38
CA GLY A 44 -9.66 -2.39 9.63
C GLY A 44 -8.98 -3.70 10.07
N SER A 45 -7.67 -3.70 10.36
CA SER A 45 -6.93 -4.94 10.65
C SER A 45 -7.01 -5.42 12.10
N GLY A 46 -7.66 -4.68 12.99
CA GLY A 46 -7.71 -5.00 14.42
C GLY A 46 -8.07 -6.45 14.74
N ALA A 47 -9.06 -7.02 14.03
CA ALA A 47 -9.45 -8.42 14.19
C ALA A 47 -8.31 -9.41 13.85
N SER A 48 -7.40 -9.06 12.95
CA SER A 48 -6.25 -9.88 12.56
C SER A 48 -5.10 -9.80 13.55
N LEU A 49 -5.06 -8.74 14.35
CA LEU A 49 -4.06 -8.55 15.40
C LEU A 49 -4.41 -9.33 16.66
N LEU A 50 -5.71 -9.58 16.94
CA LEU A 50 -6.16 -10.27 18.13
C LEU A 50 -5.50 -11.64 18.35
N PRO A 51 -5.40 -12.56 17.37
CA PRO A 51 -4.71 -13.83 17.57
C PRO A 51 -3.23 -13.68 17.93
N ILE A 52 -2.58 -12.63 17.44
CA ILE A 52 -1.18 -12.34 17.77
C ILE A 52 -1.09 -11.89 19.22
N LEU A 53 -1.93 -10.92 19.62
CA LEU A 53 -1.97 -10.39 20.97
C LEU A 53 -2.33 -11.47 21.99
N GLN A 54 -3.30 -12.36 21.68
CA GLN A 54 -3.67 -13.51 22.49
C GLN A 54 -2.50 -14.47 22.71
N ARG A 55 -1.73 -14.76 21.67
CA ARG A 55 -0.55 -15.61 21.77
C ARG A 55 0.54 -14.99 22.67
N GLU A 56 0.70 -13.68 22.63
CA GLU A 56 1.68 -12.94 23.44
C GLU A 56 1.22 -12.79 24.92
N ALA A 57 -0.08 -12.91 25.21
CA ALA A 57 -0.64 -12.73 26.54
C ALA A 57 -0.33 -13.93 27.46
N LYS A 58 0.53 -13.74 28.46
CA LYS A 58 0.97 -14.77 29.41
C LYS A 58 0.35 -14.58 30.81
N THR A 59 0.04 -13.35 31.20
CA THR A 59 -0.53 -13.02 32.51
C THR A 59 -2.01 -12.67 32.38
N ASP A 60 -2.74 -12.74 33.48
CA ASP A 60 -4.17 -12.40 33.49
C ASP A 60 -4.41 -10.92 33.16
N ALA A 61 -3.51 -10.02 33.59
CA ALA A 61 -3.57 -8.62 33.21
C ALA A 61 -3.42 -8.43 31.69
N GLN A 62 -2.52 -9.19 31.04
CA GLN A 62 -2.35 -9.15 29.59
C GLN A 62 -3.57 -9.70 28.86
N LYS A 63 -4.15 -10.82 29.33
CA LYS A 63 -5.39 -11.39 28.78
C LYS A 63 -6.55 -10.38 28.88
N ALA A 64 -6.76 -9.77 30.05
CA ALA A 64 -7.79 -8.75 30.24
C ALA A 64 -7.59 -7.54 29.32
N ALA A 65 -6.36 -7.09 29.12
CA ALA A 65 -6.05 -6.00 28.17
C ALA A 65 -6.38 -6.39 26.74
N VAL A 66 -6.10 -7.62 26.30
CA VAL A 66 -6.43 -8.12 24.96
C VAL A 66 -7.95 -8.25 24.78
N GLU A 67 -8.68 -8.71 25.79
CA GLU A 67 -10.15 -8.76 25.78
C GLU A 67 -10.75 -7.36 25.63
N SER A 68 -10.24 -6.39 26.40
CA SER A 68 -10.66 -4.98 26.29
C SER A 68 -10.41 -4.41 24.90
N PHE A 69 -9.25 -4.69 24.33
CA PHE A 69 -8.91 -4.31 22.95
C PHE A 69 -9.87 -4.95 21.94
N GLY A 70 -10.14 -6.26 22.07
CA GLY A 70 -11.08 -6.99 21.22
C GLY A 70 -12.51 -6.44 21.30
N ALA A 71 -12.98 -6.09 22.49
CA ALA A 71 -14.29 -5.46 22.69
C ALA A 71 -14.37 -4.08 22.06
N ALA A 72 -13.32 -3.26 22.19
CA ALA A 72 -13.24 -1.95 21.54
C ALA A 72 -13.22 -2.08 20.01
N GLN A 73 -12.45 -3.02 19.48
CA GLN A 73 -12.36 -3.30 18.04
C GLN A 73 -13.70 -3.79 17.47
N SER A 74 -14.46 -4.57 18.22
CA SER A 74 -15.79 -5.04 17.77
C SER A 74 -16.83 -3.93 17.71
N LYS A 75 -16.69 -2.88 18.53
CA LYS A 75 -17.57 -1.71 18.53
C LYS A 75 -17.20 -0.73 17.41
N ASP A 76 -15.93 -0.59 17.11
CA ASP A 76 -15.39 0.25 16.04
C ASP A 76 -14.40 -0.58 15.18
N PRO A 77 -14.91 -1.29 14.17
CA PRO A 77 -14.06 -2.12 13.30
C PRO A 77 -12.96 -1.34 12.59
N MET A 78 -13.16 -0.04 12.38
CA MET A 78 -12.14 0.83 11.79
C MET A 78 -11.12 1.33 12.82
N MET A 79 -11.37 1.13 14.12
CA MET A 79 -10.47 1.39 15.25
C MET A 79 -9.96 2.83 15.40
N VAL A 80 -10.41 3.75 14.58
CA VAL A 80 -9.90 5.13 14.60
C VAL A 80 -10.24 5.84 15.90
N GLY A 81 -11.43 5.59 16.44
CA GLY A 81 -11.85 6.13 17.73
C GLY A 81 -11.22 5.41 18.93
N ALA A 82 -10.93 4.11 18.80
CA ALA A 82 -10.40 3.27 19.87
C ALA A 82 -8.88 3.32 20.02
N ILE A 83 -8.15 3.74 18.98
CA ILE A 83 -6.68 3.75 18.98
C ILE A 83 -6.08 4.71 20.03
N ASP A 84 -6.77 5.79 20.36
CA ASP A 84 -6.36 6.75 21.42
C ASP A 84 -7.13 6.50 22.74
N GLY A 85 -7.77 5.35 22.88
CA GLY A 85 -8.66 5.06 23.99
C GLY A 85 -8.05 4.18 25.10
N PRO A 86 -8.78 4.03 26.22
CA PRO A 86 -8.32 3.26 27.39
C PRO A 86 -7.90 1.82 27.08
N ALA A 87 -8.51 1.18 26.07
CA ALA A 87 -8.15 -0.18 25.68
C ALA A 87 -6.71 -0.28 25.13
N ILE A 88 -6.28 0.74 24.41
CA ILE A 88 -4.91 0.82 23.88
C ILE A 88 -3.91 1.15 24.98
N ASP A 89 -4.26 2.06 25.87
CA ASP A 89 -3.40 2.42 27.01
C ASP A 89 -3.23 1.21 27.96
N SER A 90 -4.33 0.46 28.18
CA SER A 90 -4.30 -0.79 28.94
C SER A 90 -3.38 -1.82 28.27
N LEU A 91 -3.51 -1.99 26.95
CA LEU A 91 -2.65 -2.91 26.19
C LEU A 91 -1.18 -2.49 26.27
N ALA A 92 -0.87 -1.21 26.04
CA ALA A 92 0.50 -0.69 26.12
C ALA A 92 1.13 -0.90 27.50
N SER A 93 0.35 -0.65 28.55
CA SER A 93 0.82 -0.82 29.95
C SER A 93 1.03 -2.29 30.30
N ALA A 94 0.09 -3.17 29.95
CA ALA A 94 0.15 -4.60 30.29
C ALA A 94 1.28 -5.34 29.56
N PHE A 95 1.70 -4.86 28.40
CA PHE A 95 2.76 -5.45 27.58
C PHE A 95 4.06 -4.62 27.55
N ALA A 96 4.30 -3.82 28.56
CA ALA A 96 5.53 -3.05 28.65
C ALA A 96 6.78 -3.96 28.48
N GLY A 97 7.65 -3.62 27.53
CA GLY A 97 8.85 -4.42 27.20
C GLY A 97 8.63 -5.57 26.22
N ASN A 98 7.39 -5.88 25.79
CA ASN A 98 7.16 -6.85 24.72
C ASN A 98 7.37 -6.19 23.35
N ALA A 99 8.42 -6.60 22.63
CA ALA A 99 8.79 -6.00 21.35
C ALA A 99 7.70 -6.15 20.27
N ILE A 100 7.08 -7.33 20.18
CA ILE A 100 6.02 -7.61 19.17
C ILE A 100 4.81 -6.72 19.40
N VAL A 101 4.35 -6.63 20.64
CA VAL A 101 3.20 -5.77 20.98
C VAL A 101 3.58 -4.30 20.84
N GLY A 102 4.82 -3.91 21.16
CA GLY A 102 5.34 -2.57 20.93
C GLY A 102 5.32 -2.14 19.47
N GLU A 103 5.68 -3.02 18.54
CA GLU A 103 5.57 -2.78 17.10
C GLU A 103 4.11 -2.60 16.66
N ILE A 104 3.20 -3.47 17.11
CA ILE A 104 1.76 -3.35 16.85
C ILE A 104 1.24 -2.01 17.34
N MET A 105 1.58 -1.61 18.56
CA MET A 105 1.17 -0.33 19.16
C MET A 105 1.68 0.87 18.35
N THR A 106 2.92 0.81 17.88
CA THR A 106 3.51 1.84 17.04
C THR A 106 2.76 1.97 15.72
N ALA A 107 2.46 0.85 15.07
CA ALA A 107 1.71 0.83 13.82
C ALA A 107 0.27 1.34 14.00
N LEU A 108 -0.43 0.94 15.06
CA LEU A 108 -1.79 1.41 15.37
C LEU A 108 -1.83 2.91 15.68
N ARG A 109 -0.86 3.44 16.43
CA ARG A 109 -0.74 4.88 16.68
C ARG A 109 -0.48 5.67 15.40
N MET A 110 0.33 5.10 14.49
CA MET A 110 0.54 5.69 13.16
C MET A 110 -0.77 5.70 12.35
N THR A 111 -1.53 4.61 12.37
CA THR A 111 -2.84 4.51 11.73
C THR A 111 -3.79 5.59 12.26
N SER A 112 -3.88 5.77 13.58
CA SER A 112 -4.69 6.84 14.18
C SER A 112 -4.24 8.23 13.71
N ALA A 113 -2.96 8.50 13.74
CA ALA A 113 -2.42 9.81 13.33
C ALA A 113 -2.69 10.14 11.86
N ILE A 114 -2.84 9.12 11.00
CA ILE A 114 -3.13 9.28 9.56
C ILE A 114 -4.64 9.40 9.33
N TYR A 115 -5.46 8.56 9.96
CA TYR A 115 -6.88 8.48 9.64
C TYR A 115 -7.80 9.31 10.55
N ALA A 116 -7.40 9.61 11.78
CA ALA A 116 -8.21 10.44 12.68
C ALA A 116 -8.57 11.82 12.08
N PRO A 117 -7.72 12.53 11.33
CA PRO A 117 -8.12 13.77 10.67
C PRO A 117 -9.31 13.61 9.71
N TYR A 118 -9.42 12.47 9.03
CA TYR A 118 -10.54 12.19 8.12
C TYR A 118 -11.83 11.89 8.86
N THR A 119 -11.78 11.10 9.93
CA THR A 119 -12.97 10.67 10.68
C THR A 119 -13.44 11.73 11.66
N ARG A 120 -12.54 12.56 12.20
CA ARG A 120 -12.86 13.63 13.15
C ARG A 120 -13.08 14.98 12.48
N GLY A 121 -12.95 15.08 11.15
CA GLY A 121 -13.21 16.31 10.41
C GLY A 121 -12.28 17.47 10.76
N THR A 122 -11.03 17.20 11.19
CA THR A 122 -10.11 18.25 11.65
C THR A 122 -9.46 19.05 10.51
N GLY A 123 -9.66 18.64 9.25
CA GLY A 123 -9.11 19.30 8.06
C GLY A 123 -7.59 19.14 7.84
N ARG A 124 -6.89 18.38 8.67
CA ARG A 124 -5.43 18.19 8.60
C ARG A 124 -5.01 17.06 7.66
N PHE A 125 -5.57 17.05 6.46
CA PHE A 125 -5.34 15.97 5.49
C PHE A 125 -3.92 16.01 4.90
N TYR A 126 -3.36 17.19 4.72
CA TYR A 126 -1.99 17.34 4.22
C TYR A 126 -0.96 16.70 5.17
N GLU A 127 -1.00 17.07 6.45
CA GLU A 127 -0.09 16.56 7.46
C GLU A 127 -0.25 15.04 7.68
N ALA A 128 -1.50 14.55 7.62
CA ALA A 128 -1.82 13.14 7.72
C ALA A 128 -1.19 12.34 6.57
N ASN A 129 -1.38 12.80 5.32
CA ASN A 129 -0.80 12.16 4.15
C ASN A 129 0.73 12.29 4.11
N LEU A 130 1.27 13.45 4.52
CA LEU A 130 2.73 13.63 4.64
C LEU A 130 3.34 12.64 5.62
N LYS A 131 2.70 12.43 6.77
CA LYS A 131 3.12 11.42 7.75
C LYS A 131 3.11 10.03 7.15
N ARG A 132 2.06 9.66 6.41
CA ARG A 132 1.95 8.36 5.74
C ARG A 132 3.04 8.15 4.69
N GLU A 133 3.24 9.12 3.79
CA GLU A 133 4.29 9.05 2.77
C GLU A 133 5.68 8.89 3.41
N ASN A 134 5.98 9.67 4.44
CA ASN A 134 7.26 9.58 5.13
C ASN A 134 7.45 8.26 5.88
N TYR A 135 6.37 7.69 6.43
CA TYR A 135 6.40 6.39 7.08
C TYR A 135 6.73 5.28 6.08
N MET A 136 6.06 5.26 4.92
CA MET A 136 6.36 4.30 3.85
C MET A 136 7.81 4.40 3.36
N LYS A 137 8.31 5.63 3.15
CA LYS A 137 9.70 5.90 2.74
C LYS A 137 10.72 5.38 3.76
N SER A 138 10.48 5.64 5.04
CA SER A 138 11.35 5.17 6.13
C SER A 138 11.37 3.64 6.23
N ASN A 139 10.21 3.00 6.15
CA ASN A 139 10.10 1.55 6.18
C ASN A 139 10.81 0.89 4.99
N PHE A 140 10.66 1.48 3.80
CA PHE A 140 11.36 1.01 2.60
C PHE A 140 12.88 1.07 2.78
N VAL A 141 13.43 2.21 3.20
CA VAL A 141 14.88 2.38 3.41
C VAL A 141 15.40 1.39 4.45
N ALA A 142 14.69 1.22 5.55
CA ALA A 142 15.07 0.28 6.60
C ALA A 142 15.08 -1.17 6.08
N ALA A 143 14.03 -1.60 5.37
CA ALA A 143 13.95 -2.94 4.79
C ALA A 143 15.01 -3.17 3.70
N TYR A 144 15.23 -2.18 2.82
CA TYR A 144 16.25 -2.22 1.79
C TYR A 144 17.65 -2.40 2.37
N ASN A 145 18.00 -1.60 3.37
CA ASN A 145 19.31 -1.67 4.00
C ASN A 145 19.54 -2.99 4.74
N ARG A 146 18.51 -3.52 5.43
CA ARG A 146 18.57 -4.88 6.02
C ARG A 146 18.83 -5.95 4.96
N ALA A 147 18.10 -5.91 3.85
CA ALA A 147 18.27 -6.87 2.76
C ALA A 147 19.65 -6.72 2.09
N LYS A 148 20.09 -5.49 1.82
CA LYS A 148 21.43 -5.20 1.26
C LYS A 148 22.54 -5.74 2.15
N SER A 149 22.47 -5.51 3.46
CA SER A 149 23.45 -6.02 4.43
C SER A 149 23.51 -7.55 4.42
N LYS A 150 22.34 -8.23 4.41
CA LYS A 150 22.29 -9.70 4.40
C LYS A 150 22.78 -10.31 3.07
N LEU A 151 22.53 -9.64 1.95
CA LEU A 151 22.91 -10.12 0.62
C LEU A 151 24.33 -9.76 0.20
N GLY A 152 24.94 -8.73 0.80
CA GLY A 152 26.21 -8.16 0.35
C GLY A 152 26.12 -7.43 -1.00
N ARG A 153 24.91 -7.15 -1.51
CA ARG A 153 24.64 -6.45 -2.76
C ARG A 153 23.25 -5.81 -2.72
N ASP A 154 22.97 -4.93 -3.67
CA ASP A 154 21.65 -4.32 -3.79
C ASP A 154 20.56 -5.36 -4.11
N PRO A 155 19.46 -5.41 -3.33
CA PRO A 155 18.33 -6.29 -3.62
C PRO A 155 17.55 -5.78 -4.84
N ARG A 156 16.96 -6.70 -5.61
CA ARG A 156 15.93 -6.36 -6.59
C ARG A 156 14.58 -6.33 -5.89
N VAL A 157 13.89 -5.21 -5.98
CA VAL A 157 12.63 -4.99 -5.26
C VAL A 157 11.51 -4.68 -6.24
N LEU A 158 10.38 -5.36 -6.10
CA LEU A 158 9.12 -5.00 -6.73
C LEU A 158 8.22 -4.36 -5.67
N VAL A 159 7.83 -3.10 -5.88
CA VAL A 159 6.92 -2.40 -4.98
C VAL A 159 5.55 -2.31 -5.65
N LYS A 160 4.50 -2.77 -4.94
CA LYS A 160 3.10 -2.63 -5.35
C LYS A 160 2.44 -1.56 -4.50
N LEU A 161 1.95 -0.51 -5.12
CA LEU A 161 1.31 0.64 -4.48
C LEU A 161 0.05 1.05 -5.24
N GLY A 162 -0.84 1.81 -4.58
CA GLY A 162 -1.85 2.58 -5.29
C GLY A 162 -1.19 3.64 -6.18
N GLY A 163 -1.83 3.97 -7.32
CA GLY A 163 -1.26 4.88 -8.33
C GLY A 163 -0.81 6.22 -7.76
N ASN A 164 -1.58 6.77 -6.82
CA ASN A 164 -1.28 8.04 -6.14
C ASN A 164 0.05 8.01 -5.36
N HIS A 165 0.42 6.87 -4.78
CA HIS A 165 1.70 6.69 -4.09
C HIS A 165 2.83 6.29 -5.05
N ALA A 166 2.50 5.65 -6.18
CA ALA A 166 3.49 5.14 -7.13
C ALA A 166 4.00 6.20 -8.13
N MET A 167 3.31 7.33 -8.28
CA MET A 167 3.67 8.37 -9.25
C MET A 167 4.92 9.14 -8.84
N ARG A 168 5.64 9.70 -9.83
CA ARG A 168 6.66 10.72 -9.61
C ARG A 168 6.02 12.10 -9.49
N GLY A 169 6.74 13.01 -8.84
CA GLY A 169 6.25 14.38 -8.63
C GLY A 169 5.29 14.48 -7.46
N ILE A 170 4.39 15.43 -7.57
CA ILE A 170 3.37 15.74 -6.55
C ILE A 170 2.11 14.95 -6.87
N ASN A 171 1.60 14.25 -5.90
CA ASN A 171 0.39 13.44 -6.04
C ASN A 171 -0.90 14.23 -5.83
N ASP A 172 -2.06 13.59 -6.00
CA ASP A 172 -3.38 14.23 -5.85
C ASP A 172 -3.65 14.76 -4.42
N THR A 173 -2.79 14.44 -3.44
CA THR A 173 -2.84 15.01 -2.08
C THR A 173 -1.83 16.14 -1.86
N ASN A 174 -1.26 16.67 -2.94
CA ASN A 174 -0.27 17.77 -2.98
C ASN A 174 1.06 17.43 -2.27
N LEU A 175 1.48 16.18 -2.31
CA LEU A 175 2.69 15.71 -1.65
C LEU A 175 3.65 15.01 -2.63
N PRO A 176 4.98 15.09 -2.39
CA PRO A 176 5.93 14.23 -3.07
C PRO A 176 5.67 12.77 -2.72
N ALA A 177 5.16 12.02 -3.70
CA ALA A 177 4.78 10.63 -3.54
C ALA A 177 5.97 9.71 -3.24
N PHE A 178 5.69 8.50 -2.75
CA PHE A 178 6.71 7.46 -2.58
C PHE A 178 7.45 7.15 -3.89
N GLY A 179 6.73 7.09 -5.04
CA GLY A 179 7.34 6.86 -6.34
C GLY A 179 8.34 7.96 -6.75
N ASN A 180 8.08 9.22 -6.37
CA ASN A 180 9.05 10.31 -6.54
C ASN A 180 10.29 10.07 -5.67
N PHE A 181 10.09 9.81 -4.37
CA PHE A 181 11.18 9.50 -3.46
C PHE A 181 12.03 8.32 -3.94
N ALA A 182 11.40 7.22 -4.36
CA ALA A 182 12.12 6.04 -4.84
C ALA A 182 13.01 6.35 -6.05
N ALA A 183 12.52 7.19 -6.99
CA ALA A 183 13.27 7.60 -8.16
C ALA A 183 14.50 8.45 -7.78
N GLU A 184 14.31 9.48 -6.94
CA GLU A 184 15.40 10.38 -6.50
C GLU A 184 16.42 9.64 -5.61
N TRP A 185 15.92 8.86 -4.65
CA TRP A 185 16.77 8.03 -3.79
C TRP A 185 17.58 7.01 -4.59
N GLY A 186 16.91 6.33 -5.54
CA GLY A 186 17.57 5.38 -6.43
C GLY A 186 18.65 6.03 -7.27
N HIS A 187 18.39 7.22 -7.82
CA HIS A 187 19.39 8.00 -8.55
C HIS A 187 20.61 8.31 -7.67
N GLY A 188 20.39 8.79 -6.44
CA GLY A 188 21.46 9.07 -5.49
C GLY A 188 22.27 7.83 -5.06
N GLN A 189 21.68 6.64 -5.15
CA GLN A 189 22.35 5.36 -4.87
C GLN A 189 22.90 4.66 -6.12
N ASN A 190 22.81 5.27 -7.31
CA ASN A 190 23.14 4.65 -8.59
C ASN A 190 22.32 3.38 -8.88
N ILE A 191 21.05 3.36 -8.47
CA ILE A 191 20.11 2.26 -8.65
C ILE A 191 19.07 2.66 -9.69
N ARG A 192 18.77 1.77 -10.62
CA ARG A 192 17.71 1.99 -11.60
C ARG A 192 16.34 1.77 -10.96
N VAL A 193 15.49 2.78 -10.99
CA VAL A 193 14.09 2.74 -10.56
C VAL A 193 13.18 2.98 -11.76
N VAL A 194 12.12 2.19 -11.86
CA VAL A 194 11.13 2.26 -12.92
C VAL A 194 9.74 2.33 -12.30
N ASN A 195 8.96 3.34 -12.68
CA ASN A 195 7.58 3.51 -12.25
C ASN A 195 6.66 3.08 -13.39
N ILE A 196 5.80 2.10 -13.12
CA ILE A 196 4.87 1.53 -14.10
C ILE A 196 3.44 1.80 -13.63
N MET A 197 2.63 2.44 -14.48
CA MET A 197 1.19 2.53 -14.28
C MET A 197 0.55 1.31 -14.94
N VAL A 198 -0.17 0.51 -14.15
CA VAL A 198 -0.99 -0.60 -14.64
C VAL A 198 -2.44 -0.15 -14.61
N ASP A 199 -3.12 -0.24 -15.73
CA ASP A 199 -4.46 0.28 -15.90
C ASP A 199 -5.33 -0.71 -16.70
N CYS A 200 -6.63 -0.52 -16.67
CA CYS A 200 -7.59 -1.31 -17.43
C CYS A 200 -8.33 -0.44 -18.45
N PHE A 201 -8.68 -1.05 -19.58
CA PHE A 201 -9.47 -0.41 -20.63
C PHE A 201 -10.81 -1.10 -20.89
N GLY A 202 -11.26 -1.92 -19.98
CA GLY A 202 -12.51 -2.66 -20.06
C GLY A 202 -12.52 -3.86 -19.14
N GLY A 203 -13.60 -4.64 -19.20
CA GLY A 203 -13.82 -5.76 -18.31
C GLY A 203 -14.33 -5.35 -16.94
N GLN A 204 -14.12 -6.19 -15.96
CA GLN A 204 -14.59 -6.00 -14.60
C GLN A 204 -13.46 -6.19 -13.61
N ALA A 205 -13.38 -5.31 -12.62
CA ALA A 205 -12.52 -5.45 -11.46
C ALA A 205 -13.34 -5.82 -10.22
N ARG A 206 -12.72 -6.45 -9.25
CA ARG A 206 -13.37 -6.66 -7.96
C ARG A 206 -13.15 -5.45 -7.08
N SER A 207 -14.25 -4.84 -6.65
CA SER A 207 -14.22 -3.73 -5.70
C SER A 207 -13.79 -4.24 -4.32
N PRO A 208 -12.77 -3.64 -3.71
CA PRO A 208 -12.36 -4.00 -2.34
C PRO A 208 -13.44 -3.66 -1.30
N GLN A 209 -14.23 -2.62 -1.55
CA GLN A 209 -15.25 -2.12 -0.63
C GLN A 209 -16.52 -2.98 -0.65
N SER A 210 -17.05 -3.24 -1.85
CA SER A 210 -18.31 -3.97 -2.02
C SER A 210 -18.11 -5.48 -2.15
N ASN A 211 -16.90 -5.94 -2.41
CA ASN A 211 -16.57 -7.33 -2.78
C ASN A 211 -17.34 -7.84 -4.02
N LYS A 212 -17.82 -6.93 -4.85
CA LYS A 212 -18.56 -7.26 -6.10
C LYS A 212 -17.66 -7.05 -7.31
N ALA A 213 -18.01 -7.73 -8.41
CA ALA A 213 -17.46 -7.41 -9.71
C ALA A 213 -18.13 -6.11 -10.20
N GLU A 214 -17.34 -5.13 -10.54
CA GLU A 214 -17.77 -3.82 -11.01
C GLU A 214 -17.02 -3.49 -12.31
N PRO A 215 -17.59 -2.68 -13.22
CA PRO A 215 -16.87 -2.22 -14.40
C PRO A 215 -15.52 -1.63 -13.99
N CYS A 216 -14.46 -1.99 -14.71
CA CYS A 216 -13.15 -1.42 -14.41
C CYS A 216 -13.09 0.03 -14.89
N GLU A 217 -12.81 0.94 -13.97
CA GLU A 217 -12.59 2.35 -14.25
C GLU A 217 -11.11 2.61 -14.54
N SER A 218 -10.81 3.06 -15.76
CA SER A 218 -9.45 3.41 -16.14
C SER A 218 -8.95 4.65 -15.39
N MET A 219 -7.76 4.60 -14.86
CA MET A 219 -7.07 5.77 -14.30
C MET A 219 -6.84 6.87 -15.37
N ALA A 220 -6.76 6.46 -16.64
CA ALA A 220 -6.66 7.37 -17.78
C ALA A 220 -8.00 7.95 -18.22
N ALA A 221 -9.14 7.63 -17.59
CA ALA A 221 -10.46 8.12 -17.99
C ALA A 221 -10.53 9.66 -18.10
N LYS A 222 -9.76 10.38 -17.27
CA LYS A 222 -9.63 11.84 -17.29
C LYS A 222 -8.42 12.34 -18.09
N ALA A 223 -7.81 11.48 -18.90
CA ALA A 223 -6.61 11.76 -19.68
C ALA A 223 -6.85 11.44 -21.17
N PRO A 224 -7.53 12.33 -21.94
CA PRO A 224 -7.96 12.07 -23.30
C PRO A 224 -6.86 11.57 -24.24
N ALA A 225 -5.64 12.12 -24.13
CA ALA A 225 -4.53 11.68 -24.97
C ALA A 225 -4.10 10.23 -24.66
N LEU A 226 -4.22 9.76 -23.42
CA LEU A 226 -3.96 8.37 -23.07
C LEU A 226 -5.11 7.45 -23.48
N MET A 227 -6.35 7.93 -23.37
CA MET A 227 -7.53 7.19 -23.84
C MET A 227 -7.51 6.99 -25.35
N ALA A 228 -6.90 7.91 -26.11
CA ALA A 228 -6.75 7.82 -27.56
C ALA A 228 -5.67 6.82 -28.02
N ILE A 229 -4.86 6.28 -27.09
CA ILE A 229 -3.84 5.28 -27.44
C ILE A 229 -4.55 4.03 -27.99
N GLU A 230 -4.16 3.63 -29.20
CA GLU A 230 -4.67 2.42 -29.82
C GLU A 230 -4.28 1.18 -28.99
N LYS A 231 -5.28 0.40 -28.58
CA LYS A 231 -5.07 -0.85 -27.86
C LYS A 231 -4.85 -1.97 -28.84
N LYS A 232 -3.63 -2.54 -28.80
CA LYS A 232 -3.23 -3.65 -29.67
C LYS A 232 -3.22 -4.95 -28.87
N GLY A 233 -4.31 -5.71 -28.97
CA GLY A 233 -4.45 -7.00 -28.28
C GLY A 233 -4.81 -6.86 -26.79
N PRO A 234 -4.65 -7.94 -26.00
CA PRO A 234 -5.12 -8.02 -24.62
C PRO A 234 -4.32 -7.13 -23.67
N VAL A 235 -3.09 -6.79 -24.02
CA VAL A 235 -2.19 -5.91 -23.24
C VAL A 235 -1.48 -4.95 -24.17
N THR A 236 -1.56 -3.67 -23.88
CA THR A 236 -0.82 -2.61 -24.56
C THR A 236 0.23 -2.03 -23.62
N PHE A 237 1.47 -1.99 -24.05
CA PHE A 237 2.60 -1.44 -23.30
C PHE A 237 3.13 -0.20 -24.01
N VAL A 238 3.24 0.91 -23.29
CA VAL A 238 3.73 2.19 -23.81
C VAL A 238 4.89 2.70 -22.99
N ASP A 239 6.00 3.05 -23.65
CA ASP A 239 7.13 3.74 -23.02
C ASP A 239 6.92 5.24 -23.10
N PHE A 240 6.72 5.89 -21.95
CA PHE A 240 6.52 7.34 -21.86
C PHE A 240 7.82 8.14 -21.87
N ARG A 241 8.95 7.54 -21.57
CA ARG A 241 10.24 8.25 -21.43
C ARG A 241 10.66 9.04 -22.68
N PRO A 242 10.55 8.49 -23.90
CA PRO A 242 10.88 9.27 -25.12
C PRO A 242 9.93 10.45 -25.39
N MET A 243 8.73 10.43 -24.80
CA MET A 243 7.73 11.47 -24.98
C MET A 243 8.04 12.73 -24.16
N ARG A 244 8.71 12.58 -23.02
CA ARG A 244 8.94 13.66 -22.04
C ARG A 244 9.64 14.87 -22.65
N SER A 245 10.70 14.67 -23.44
CA SER A 245 11.43 15.74 -24.12
C SER A 245 10.60 16.47 -25.18
N LYS A 246 9.49 15.87 -25.64
CA LYS A 246 8.61 16.41 -26.66
C LYS A 246 7.39 17.13 -26.08
N LEU A 247 7.09 16.96 -24.80
CA LEU A 247 5.88 17.52 -24.17
C LEU A 247 5.77 19.03 -24.28
N GLY A 248 6.88 19.76 -24.27
CA GLY A 248 6.89 21.21 -24.46
C GLY A 248 6.47 21.66 -25.85
N LYS A 249 6.55 20.78 -26.85
CA LYS A 249 6.16 21.04 -28.24
C LYS A 249 4.74 20.64 -28.56
N LEU A 250 4.09 19.86 -27.69
CA LEU A 250 2.71 19.37 -27.86
C LEU A 250 1.73 20.41 -27.33
N LYS A 251 1.20 21.25 -28.23
CA LYS A 251 0.28 22.36 -27.87
C LYS A 251 -1.07 21.88 -27.33
N ASN A 252 -1.53 20.68 -27.72
CA ASN A 252 -2.91 20.19 -27.47
C ASN A 252 -2.96 19.00 -26.51
N ILE A 253 -1.89 18.72 -25.75
CA ILE A 253 -1.94 17.67 -24.75
C ILE A 253 -2.64 18.20 -23.49
N ASP A 254 -3.65 17.47 -23.02
CA ASP A 254 -4.34 17.83 -21.78
C ASP A 254 -3.44 17.70 -20.54
N ALA A 255 -3.79 18.44 -19.49
CA ALA A 255 -2.97 18.52 -18.27
C ALA A 255 -2.80 17.15 -17.59
N ARG A 256 -3.85 16.34 -17.53
CA ARG A 256 -3.81 15.02 -16.87
C ARG A 256 -2.94 14.02 -17.66
N SER A 257 -3.05 14.00 -18.99
CA SER A 257 -2.16 13.19 -19.83
C SER A 257 -0.70 13.59 -19.68
N ARG A 258 -0.42 14.90 -19.65
CA ARG A 258 0.92 15.42 -19.41
C ARG A 258 1.47 14.98 -18.06
N GLU A 259 0.67 15.09 -17.02
CA GLU A 259 1.01 14.68 -15.66
C GLU A 259 1.37 13.18 -15.59
N LEU A 260 0.51 12.30 -16.13
CA LEU A 260 0.73 10.86 -16.12
C LEU A 260 1.98 10.43 -16.92
N ILE A 261 2.25 11.07 -18.06
CA ILE A 261 3.48 10.84 -18.84
C ILE A 261 4.74 11.24 -18.05
N LEU A 262 4.66 12.29 -17.26
CA LEU A 262 5.77 12.70 -16.40
C LEU A 262 5.92 11.79 -15.18
N ALA A 263 4.79 11.35 -14.62
CA ALA A 263 4.73 10.57 -13.38
C ALA A 263 5.20 9.11 -13.54
N PHE A 264 5.00 8.51 -14.71
CA PHE A 264 5.32 7.10 -14.93
C PHE A 264 6.28 6.91 -16.11
N ASP A 265 7.15 5.90 -16.02
CA ASP A 265 8.05 5.52 -17.13
C ASP A 265 7.32 4.73 -18.19
N PHE A 266 6.43 3.85 -17.73
CA PHE A 266 5.66 2.95 -18.58
C PHE A 266 4.19 2.96 -18.20
N TYR A 267 3.37 2.72 -19.21
CA TYR A 267 1.95 2.51 -19.09
C TYR A 267 1.59 1.14 -19.64
N LEU A 268 0.97 0.32 -18.81
CA LEU A 268 0.50 -1.02 -19.14
C LEU A 268 -1.03 -1.02 -19.09
N ALA A 269 -1.68 -1.08 -20.25
CA ALA A 269 -3.11 -1.11 -20.38
C ALA A 269 -3.61 -2.53 -20.66
N ILE A 270 -4.55 -3.03 -19.86
CA ILE A 270 -5.17 -4.35 -19.99
C ILE A 270 -6.56 -4.17 -20.56
N ALA A 271 -6.84 -4.76 -21.73
CA ALA A 271 -8.08 -4.50 -22.49
C ALA A 271 -9.33 -5.11 -21.86
N ASP A 272 -9.23 -6.28 -21.26
CA ASP A 272 -10.36 -7.03 -20.68
C ASP A 272 -9.94 -7.67 -19.36
N VAL A 273 -10.04 -6.90 -18.28
CA VAL A 273 -9.70 -7.41 -16.95
C VAL A 273 -10.84 -8.28 -16.41
N ARG A 274 -10.46 -9.30 -15.65
CA ARG A 274 -11.40 -10.18 -14.94
C ARG A 274 -11.37 -9.92 -13.46
N PRO A 275 -12.53 -10.02 -12.78
CA PRO A 275 -12.59 -9.84 -11.33
C PRO A 275 -11.67 -10.83 -10.63
N ALA A 276 -10.82 -10.32 -9.74
CA ALA A 276 -9.95 -11.16 -8.94
C ALA A 276 -10.76 -12.08 -8.00
N THR A 277 -10.19 -13.22 -7.65
CA THR A 277 -10.79 -14.21 -6.78
C THR A 277 -10.47 -13.89 -5.32
N MET A 278 -11.49 -13.72 -4.47
CA MET A 278 -11.28 -13.57 -3.03
C MET A 278 -10.68 -14.83 -2.43
N ILE A 279 -9.74 -14.66 -1.52
CA ILE A 279 -9.27 -15.78 -0.69
C ILE A 279 -10.43 -16.17 0.21
N GLN A 280 -10.95 -17.39 0.02
CA GLN A 280 -11.96 -17.96 0.92
C GLN A 280 -11.27 -18.43 2.20
N SER A 281 -11.83 -18.06 3.35
CA SER A 281 -11.51 -18.72 4.62
C SER A 281 -12.02 -20.16 4.55
N LYS A 282 -11.13 -21.11 4.81
CA LYS A 282 -11.53 -22.48 5.08
C LYS A 282 -12.03 -22.59 6.50
#